data_251959a68ce1d3fd3efa4e73307099b0
#
_entry.id   251959a68ce1d3fd3efa4e73307099b0
#
_cell.length_a   1.000
_cell.length_b   1.000
_cell.length_c   1.000
_cell.angle_alpha   90.00
_cell.angle_beta   90.00
_cell.angle_gamma   90.00
#
_symmetry.space_group_name_H-M   'P 1'
#
loop_
_entity.id
_entity.type
_entity.pdbx_description
1 polymer ?
#
loop_
_entity_poly.entity_id
_entity_poly.type
_entity_poly.pdbx_seq_one_letter_code
_entity_poly.pdbx_strand_id
1 'polypeptide(L)'
;MQLIAMHGWAGDAQGWEPFHSAWSARSWTWQCGERGYGGQAPRPVAWQSGQGLKLVIAHSLGPHLLPASVLAQADAVVLLASFGAFLPGGASGRRLRSAVAAMASQLAGPEASSMLQTFMERAAAPQPSSLLPPGIAAAPIAASGRQRLAKDLNLLAATAGLPPGFPLQARVLIVEGGEDQIVNTQARHQLRNLLPAADNLVLAGVGHCLLSPALVPTVCGWIEGLP
;
A
#
# COMPACT_ATOMS: atom_id res chain seq x y z
N MET A 1 10.79 -19.61 0.24
CA MET A 1 9.79 -18.57 0.63
C MET A 1 9.13 -18.03 -0.61
N GLN A 2 7.82 -17.81 -0.58
CA GLN A 2 7.07 -17.10 -1.61
C GLN A 2 6.64 -15.74 -1.06
N LEU A 3 6.77 -14.69 -1.86
CA LEU A 3 6.41 -13.33 -1.48
C LEU A 3 5.44 -12.74 -2.52
N ILE A 4 4.36 -12.16 -2.03
CA ILE A 4 3.41 -11.38 -2.84
C ILE A 4 3.43 -9.94 -2.37
N ALA A 5 3.71 -9.01 -3.30
CA ALA A 5 3.70 -7.59 -3.07
C ALA A 5 2.48 -6.93 -3.74
N MET A 6 1.85 -5.94 -3.07
CA MET A 6 0.72 -5.17 -3.62
C MET A 6 0.87 -3.69 -3.27
N HIS A 7 0.90 -2.87 -4.32
CA HIS A 7 0.94 -1.41 -4.18
C HIS A 7 -0.41 -0.83 -3.71
N GLY A 8 -0.39 0.41 -3.26
CA GLY A 8 -1.57 1.16 -2.84
C GLY A 8 -2.32 1.83 -3.99
N TRP A 9 -3.29 2.69 -3.61
CA TRP A 9 -4.00 3.55 -4.58
C TRP A 9 -3.02 4.51 -5.25
N ALA A 10 -3.18 4.71 -6.55
CA ALA A 10 -2.31 5.51 -7.42
C ALA A 10 -0.85 5.03 -7.50
N GLY A 11 -0.52 3.86 -6.95
CA GLY A 11 0.77 3.20 -7.15
C GLY A 11 0.81 2.28 -8.36
N ASP A 12 1.95 1.67 -8.59
CA ASP A 12 2.17 0.61 -9.57
C ASP A 12 3.25 -0.37 -9.09
N ALA A 13 3.52 -1.39 -9.89
CA ALA A 13 4.51 -2.42 -9.56
C ALA A 13 5.95 -1.88 -9.51
N GLN A 14 6.26 -0.73 -10.15
CA GLN A 14 7.59 -0.12 -10.12
C GLN A 14 7.95 0.40 -8.71
N GLY A 15 6.96 0.71 -7.89
CA GLY A 15 7.17 1.07 -6.48
C GLY A 15 7.92 0.01 -5.67
N TRP A 16 8.00 -1.24 -6.15
CA TRP A 16 8.71 -2.33 -5.51
C TRP A 16 10.17 -2.47 -5.96
N GLU A 17 10.65 -1.65 -6.91
CA GLU A 17 12.03 -1.71 -7.41
C GLU A 17 13.09 -1.64 -6.30
N PRO A 18 12.94 -0.81 -5.23
CA PRO A 18 13.89 -0.81 -4.12
C PRO A 18 14.06 -2.16 -3.41
N PHE A 19 13.02 -2.99 -3.43
CA PHE A 19 13.03 -4.32 -2.83
C PHE A 19 13.54 -5.41 -3.78
N HIS A 20 13.48 -5.18 -5.10
CA HIS A 20 13.77 -6.18 -6.13
C HIS A 20 15.16 -6.82 -5.95
N SER A 21 16.20 -6.00 -5.86
CA SER A 21 17.57 -6.48 -5.67
C SER A 21 17.74 -7.27 -4.38
N ALA A 22 17.11 -6.81 -3.30
CA ALA A 22 17.17 -7.48 -2.00
C ALA A 22 16.48 -8.84 -2.01
N TRP A 23 15.33 -8.98 -2.67
CA TRP A 23 14.60 -10.25 -2.79
C TRP A 23 15.31 -11.23 -3.72
N SER A 24 15.84 -10.75 -4.86
CA SER A 24 16.59 -11.58 -5.81
C SER A 24 17.87 -12.13 -5.20
N ALA A 25 18.60 -11.34 -4.43
CA ALA A 25 19.81 -11.78 -3.74
C ALA A 25 19.55 -12.91 -2.72
N ARG A 26 18.31 -12.99 -2.20
CA ARG A 26 17.88 -14.00 -1.22
C ARG A 26 17.28 -15.26 -1.87
N SER A 27 17.21 -15.31 -3.19
CA SER A 27 16.54 -16.40 -3.93
C SER A 27 15.08 -16.61 -3.51
N TRP A 28 14.38 -15.54 -3.08
CA TRP A 28 12.96 -15.61 -2.77
C TRP A 28 12.14 -15.56 -4.07
N THR A 29 11.14 -16.42 -4.16
CA THR A 29 10.15 -16.33 -5.24
C THR A 29 9.19 -15.20 -4.93
N TRP A 30 9.03 -14.23 -5.83
CA TRP A 30 8.19 -13.07 -5.57
C TRP A 30 7.35 -12.67 -6.79
N GLN A 31 6.21 -12.06 -6.51
CA GLN A 31 5.28 -11.52 -7.47
C GLN A 31 4.82 -10.14 -7.01
N CYS A 32 4.73 -9.20 -7.95
CA CYS A 32 4.10 -7.89 -7.70
C CYS A 32 2.75 -7.84 -8.41
N GLY A 33 1.68 -7.62 -7.65
CA GLY A 33 0.37 -7.31 -8.20
C GLY A 33 0.39 -5.95 -8.90
N GLU A 34 -0.41 -5.82 -9.97
CA GLU A 34 -0.59 -4.57 -10.73
C GLU A 34 -2.07 -4.30 -10.93
N ARG A 35 -2.52 -3.11 -10.51
CA ARG A 35 -3.92 -2.68 -10.69
C ARG A 35 -4.19 -2.15 -12.10
N GLY A 36 -3.15 -1.73 -12.82
CA GLY A 36 -3.27 -1.17 -14.16
C GLY A 36 -3.89 0.21 -14.17
N TYR A 37 -3.50 1.08 -13.24
CA TYR A 37 -3.92 2.48 -13.23
C TYR A 37 -3.27 3.29 -14.35
N GLY A 38 -1.99 2.98 -14.64
CA GLY A 38 -1.22 3.60 -15.72
C GLY A 38 -1.28 2.81 -17.03
N GLY A 39 -0.17 2.79 -17.75
CA GLY A 39 -0.03 2.08 -19.02
C GLY A 39 0.18 0.56 -18.90
N GLN A 40 0.40 0.03 -17.70
CA GLN A 40 0.60 -1.41 -17.49
C GLN A 40 -0.72 -2.16 -17.45
N ALA A 41 -0.71 -3.42 -17.96
CA ALA A 41 -1.87 -4.30 -17.83
C ALA A 41 -2.04 -4.77 -16.37
N PRO A 42 -3.28 -4.94 -15.89
CA PRO A 42 -3.53 -5.56 -14.59
C PRO A 42 -2.88 -6.94 -14.50
N ARG A 43 -2.21 -7.20 -13.38
CA ARG A 43 -1.56 -8.48 -13.09
C ARG A 43 -2.05 -8.99 -11.74
N PRO A 44 -2.94 -9.97 -11.73
CA PRO A 44 -3.37 -10.64 -10.50
C PRO A 44 -2.21 -11.45 -9.91
N VAL A 45 -2.29 -11.71 -8.62
CA VAL A 45 -1.31 -12.53 -7.89
C VAL A 45 -1.99 -13.76 -7.31
N ALA A 46 -1.24 -14.86 -7.23
CA ALA A 46 -1.67 -16.09 -6.60
C ALA A 46 -0.46 -16.87 -6.07
N TRP A 47 -0.65 -17.62 -4.99
CA TRP A 47 0.38 -18.52 -4.50
C TRP A 47 0.66 -19.64 -5.50
N GLN A 48 1.93 -19.95 -5.69
CA GLN A 48 2.33 -21.12 -6.45
C GLN A 48 2.17 -22.39 -5.62
N SER A 49 1.99 -23.52 -6.27
CA SER A 49 2.03 -24.83 -5.61
C SER A 49 3.40 -25.05 -4.99
N GLY A 50 3.42 -25.59 -3.76
CA GLY A 50 4.66 -25.90 -3.07
C GLY A 50 4.60 -25.57 -1.58
N GLN A 51 5.60 -26.07 -0.86
CA GLN A 51 5.81 -25.79 0.56
C GLN A 51 6.72 -24.56 0.72
N GLY A 52 6.66 -23.95 1.88
CA GLY A 52 7.48 -22.82 2.28
C GLY A 52 6.64 -21.63 2.72
N LEU A 53 7.27 -20.74 3.46
CA LEU A 53 6.65 -19.57 4.06
C LEU A 53 6.04 -18.65 2.99
N LYS A 54 4.80 -18.27 3.18
CA LYS A 54 4.02 -17.36 2.33
C LYS A 54 3.94 -15.99 2.99
N LEU A 55 4.55 -14.99 2.38
CA LEU A 55 4.61 -13.63 2.90
C LEU A 55 3.89 -12.65 1.98
N VAL A 56 3.00 -11.86 2.55
CA VAL A 56 2.40 -10.70 1.88
C VAL A 56 3.10 -9.43 2.35
N ILE A 57 3.50 -8.57 1.40
CA ILE A 57 3.91 -7.20 1.67
C ILE A 57 3.00 -6.25 0.92
N ALA A 58 2.37 -5.30 1.61
CA ALA A 58 1.37 -4.45 0.97
C ALA A 58 1.44 -3.02 1.48
N HIS A 59 1.39 -2.05 0.55
CA HIS A 59 1.46 -0.63 0.85
C HIS A 59 0.07 0.01 0.85
N SER A 60 -0.22 0.82 1.86
CA SER A 60 -1.41 1.68 1.91
C SER A 60 -2.72 0.88 1.73
N LEU A 61 -3.49 1.11 0.65
CA LEU A 61 -4.70 0.35 0.29
C LEU A 61 -4.39 -1.09 -0.16
N GLY A 62 -3.13 -1.43 -0.41
CA GLY A 62 -2.70 -2.72 -0.98
C GLY A 62 -3.32 -3.96 -0.35
N PRO A 63 -3.41 -4.09 0.97
CA PRO A 63 -4.04 -5.25 1.60
C PRO A 63 -5.50 -5.43 1.18
N HIS A 64 -6.25 -4.34 0.99
CA HIS A 64 -7.65 -4.35 0.56
C HIS A 64 -7.83 -4.63 -0.94
N LEU A 65 -6.76 -4.58 -1.73
CA LEU A 65 -6.74 -4.88 -3.15
C LEU A 65 -6.41 -6.35 -3.45
N LEU A 66 -5.91 -7.07 -2.46
CA LEU A 66 -5.59 -8.50 -2.59
C LEU A 66 -6.85 -9.37 -2.48
N PRO A 67 -6.91 -10.49 -3.21
CA PRO A 67 -7.95 -11.49 -3.00
C PRO A 67 -7.91 -12.05 -1.57
N ALA A 68 -9.07 -12.26 -0.96
CA ALA A 68 -9.19 -12.86 0.38
C ALA A 68 -8.48 -14.23 0.46
N SER A 69 -8.51 -15.01 -0.62
CA SER A 69 -7.84 -16.32 -0.71
C SER A 69 -6.31 -16.22 -0.68
N VAL A 70 -5.74 -15.10 -1.12
CA VAL A 70 -4.29 -14.82 -1.03
C VAL A 70 -3.93 -14.47 0.42
N LEU A 71 -4.67 -13.55 1.03
CA LEU A 71 -4.44 -13.14 2.41
C LEU A 71 -4.60 -14.30 3.39
N ALA A 72 -5.65 -15.10 3.26
CA ALA A 72 -5.96 -16.19 4.19
C ALA A 72 -4.90 -17.30 4.25
N GLN A 73 -4.00 -17.36 3.28
CA GLN A 73 -2.93 -18.34 3.23
C GLN A 73 -1.57 -17.76 3.64
N ALA A 74 -1.49 -16.48 3.99
CA ALA A 74 -0.21 -15.87 4.37
C ALA A 74 0.18 -16.27 5.80
N ASP A 75 1.41 -16.72 5.97
CA ASP A 75 2.02 -17.01 7.25
C ASP A 75 2.56 -15.75 7.92
N ALA A 76 2.92 -14.74 7.09
CA ALA A 76 3.37 -13.44 7.56
C ALA A 76 2.86 -12.30 6.66
N VAL A 77 2.65 -11.12 7.25
CA VAL A 77 2.16 -9.93 6.56
C VAL A 77 2.98 -8.70 6.97
N VAL A 78 3.49 -7.96 5.99
CA VAL A 78 4.11 -6.65 6.18
C VAL A 78 3.16 -5.58 5.67
N LEU A 79 2.74 -4.68 6.54
CA LEU A 79 1.86 -3.55 6.25
C LEU A 79 2.68 -2.27 6.22
N LEU A 80 2.87 -1.70 5.03
CA LEU A 80 3.62 -0.48 4.81
C LEU A 80 2.66 0.70 4.71
N ALA A 81 2.71 1.65 5.64
CA ALA A 81 1.85 2.84 5.70
C ALA A 81 0.35 2.51 5.45
N SER A 82 -0.12 1.40 6.00
CA SER A 82 -1.46 0.86 5.75
C SER A 82 -2.46 1.24 6.86
N PHE A 83 -3.69 0.76 6.74
CA PHE A 83 -4.80 1.06 7.64
C PHE A 83 -5.85 -0.06 7.61
N GLY A 84 -6.66 -0.14 8.64
CA GLY A 84 -7.88 -0.95 8.64
C GLY A 84 -9.05 -0.16 8.03
N ALA A 85 -9.39 0.99 8.64
CA ALA A 85 -10.35 1.96 8.10
C ALA A 85 -9.64 3.27 7.77
N PHE A 86 -9.79 3.73 6.53
CA PHE A 86 -9.15 4.98 6.08
C PHE A 86 -9.83 6.23 6.62
N LEU A 87 -11.17 6.24 6.63
CA LEU A 87 -11.96 7.36 7.08
C LEU A 87 -12.24 7.25 8.60
N PRO A 88 -11.67 8.12 9.43
CA PRO A 88 -11.98 8.11 10.85
C PRO A 88 -13.42 8.58 11.09
N GLY A 89 -13.91 8.35 12.30
CA GLY A 89 -15.18 8.90 12.75
C GLY A 89 -15.15 10.42 12.97
N GLY A 90 -16.33 11.02 13.19
CA GLY A 90 -16.48 12.41 13.61
C GLY A 90 -16.15 13.47 12.55
N ALA A 91 -15.70 14.65 12.99
CA ALA A 91 -15.48 15.81 12.12
C ALA A 91 -14.30 15.62 11.15
N SER A 92 -13.21 15.00 11.61
CA SER A 92 -12.05 14.70 10.79
C SER A 92 -12.41 13.76 9.63
N GLY A 93 -13.23 12.75 9.88
CA GLY A 93 -13.73 11.85 8.85
C GLY A 93 -14.63 12.54 7.83
N ARG A 94 -15.44 13.51 8.23
CA ARG A 94 -16.25 14.29 7.29
C ARG A 94 -15.38 15.10 6.32
N ARG A 95 -14.33 15.77 6.82
CA ARG A 95 -13.39 16.53 5.98
C ARG A 95 -12.67 15.62 4.98
N LEU A 96 -12.19 14.49 5.46
CA LEU A 96 -11.47 13.54 4.61
C LEU A 96 -12.40 12.91 3.56
N ARG A 97 -13.65 12.60 3.91
CA ARG A 97 -14.68 12.15 2.97
C ARG A 97 -14.94 13.16 1.85
N SER A 98 -15.04 14.45 2.21
CA SER A 98 -15.20 15.52 1.22
C SER A 98 -13.98 15.63 0.30
N ALA A 99 -12.77 15.48 0.84
CA ALA A 99 -11.55 15.47 0.03
C ALA A 99 -11.51 14.28 -0.94
N VAL A 100 -11.87 13.08 -0.49
CA VAL A 100 -11.95 11.88 -1.34
C VAL A 100 -13.01 12.05 -2.43
N ALA A 101 -14.17 12.63 -2.11
CA ALA A 101 -15.22 12.92 -3.10
C ALA A 101 -14.75 13.94 -4.16
N ALA A 102 -14.01 14.98 -3.74
CA ALA A 102 -13.40 15.94 -4.67
C ALA A 102 -12.39 15.27 -5.62
N MET A 103 -11.53 14.40 -5.08
CA MET A 103 -10.59 13.61 -5.89
C MET A 103 -11.33 12.73 -6.92
N ALA A 104 -12.42 12.07 -6.51
CA ALA A 104 -13.23 11.25 -7.40
C ALA A 104 -13.83 12.08 -8.55
N SER A 105 -14.28 13.29 -8.27
CA SER A 105 -14.77 14.23 -9.30
C SER A 105 -13.66 14.65 -10.27
N GLN A 106 -12.47 14.98 -9.76
CA GLN A 106 -11.32 15.38 -10.58
C GLN A 106 -10.81 14.25 -11.48
N LEU A 107 -10.88 12.98 -11.01
CA LEU A 107 -10.52 11.82 -11.82
C LEU A 107 -11.37 11.69 -13.10
N ALA A 108 -12.62 12.12 -13.07
CA ALA A 108 -13.51 12.08 -14.22
C ALA A 108 -13.20 13.19 -15.24
N GLY A 109 -12.53 14.26 -14.82
CA GLY A 109 -12.27 15.47 -15.59
C GLY A 109 -10.87 15.58 -16.18
N PRO A 110 -10.55 16.74 -16.78
CA PRO A 110 -9.23 17.04 -17.33
C PRO A 110 -8.15 17.20 -16.24
N GLU A 111 -8.54 17.41 -15.00
CA GLU A 111 -7.64 17.65 -13.85
C GLU A 111 -7.07 16.36 -13.25
N ALA A 112 -7.39 15.20 -13.80
CA ALA A 112 -6.97 13.91 -13.23
C ALA A 112 -5.44 13.81 -13.03
N SER A 113 -4.65 14.23 -14.01
CA SER A 113 -3.18 14.14 -13.93
C SER A 113 -2.60 15.11 -12.90
N SER A 114 -3.07 16.37 -12.85
CA SER A 114 -2.60 17.36 -11.86
C SER A 114 -3.02 16.99 -10.43
N MET A 115 -4.21 16.45 -10.25
CA MET A 115 -4.67 15.95 -8.96
C MET A 115 -3.80 14.80 -8.47
N LEU A 116 -3.47 13.83 -9.35
CA LEU A 116 -2.59 12.72 -8.99
C LEU A 116 -1.18 13.18 -8.69
N GLN A 117 -0.65 14.14 -9.43
CA GLN A 117 0.65 14.73 -9.12
C GLN A 117 0.65 15.36 -7.73
N THR A 118 -0.34 16.18 -7.41
CA THR A 118 -0.49 16.79 -6.07
C THR A 118 -0.62 15.72 -4.98
N PHE A 119 -1.36 14.63 -5.25
CA PHE A 119 -1.45 13.51 -4.32
C PHE A 119 -0.09 12.87 -4.08
N MET A 120 0.69 12.60 -5.13
CA MET A 120 2.01 11.97 -5.02
C MET A 120 3.03 12.88 -4.31
N GLU A 121 3.00 14.18 -4.56
CA GLU A 121 3.82 15.16 -3.83
C GLU A 121 3.52 15.12 -2.33
N ARG A 122 2.24 15.09 -1.96
CA ARG A 122 1.82 15.00 -0.57
C ARG A 122 2.16 13.64 0.06
N ALA A 123 2.06 12.56 -0.69
CA ALA A 123 2.39 11.21 -0.23
C ALA A 123 3.90 11.03 -0.02
N ALA A 124 4.74 11.69 -0.83
CA ALA A 124 6.18 11.70 -0.68
C ALA A 124 6.64 12.57 0.51
N ALA A 125 5.93 13.68 0.79
CA ALA A 125 6.34 14.65 1.82
C ALA A 125 6.62 13.97 3.18
N PRO A 126 7.66 14.41 3.90
CA PRO A 126 8.50 15.60 3.68
C PRO A 126 9.60 15.42 2.61
N GLN A 127 9.81 14.22 2.10
CA GLN A 127 10.77 14.00 1.01
C GLN A 127 10.23 14.58 -0.29
N PRO A 128 11.12 15.02 -1.21
CA PRO A 128 10.70 15.50 -2.52
C PRO A 128 10.15 14.34 -3.38
N SER A 129 9.08 14.60 -4.12
CA SER A 129 8.46 13.60 -5.01
C SER A 129 9.38 13.12 -6.14
N SER A 130 10.47 13.85 -6.42
CA SER A 130 11.51 13.43 -7.37
C SER A 130 12.29 12.17 -6.95
N LEU A 131 12.17 11.75 -5.70
CA LEU A 131 12.72 10.47 -5.22
C LEU A 131 11.81 9.27 -5.52
N LEU A 132 10.57 9.52 -5.95
CA LEU A 132 9.68 8.46 -6.39
C LEU A 132 10.08 7.98 -7.80
N PRO A 133 9.92 6.67 -8.10
CA PRO A 133 10.03 6.21 -9.47
C PRO A 133 8.97 6.93 -10.34
N PRO A 134 9.20 7.00 -11.67
CA PRO A 134 8.18 7.51 -12.57
C PRO A 134 6.89 6.69 -12.39
N GLY A 135 5.87 7.33 -11.81
CA GLY A 135 4.59 6.68 -11.49
C GLY A 135 3.55 6.94 -12.56
N ILE A 136 2.32 6.55 -12.26
CA ILE A 136 1.17 6.63 -13.18
C ILE A 136 0.86 8.07 -13.63
N ALA A 137 1.27 9.09 -12.88
CA ALA A 137 1.08 10.50 -13.22
C ALA A 137 2.09 11.02 -14.26
N ALA A 138 3.11 10.26 -14.62
CA ALA A 138 4.14 10.65 -15.59
C ALA A 138 3.62 10.70 -17.04
N ALA A 139 2.48 10.09 -17.33
CA ALA A 139 1.85 10.06 -18.64
C ALA A 139 0.32 10.22 -18.53
N PRO A 140 -0.38 10.60 -19.63
CA PRO A 140 -1.83 10.66 -19.63
C PRO A 140 -2.46 9.30 -19.29
N ILE A 141 -3.41 9.32 -18.36
CA ILE A 141 -4.06 8.09 -17.88
C ILE A 141 -5.23 7.75 -18.80
N ALA A 142 -5.22 6.52 -19.33
CA ALA A 142 -6.30 6.00 -20.15
C ALA A 142 -7.64 5.95 -19.39
N ALA A 143 -8.75 5.96 -20.10
CA ALA A 143 -10.10 5.91 -19.51
C ALA A 143 -10.28 4.70 -18.57
N SER A 144 -9.77 3.53 -18.96
CA SER A 144 -9.81 2.32 -18.12
C SER A 144 -9.00 2.46 -16.81
N GLY A 145 -7.87 3.16 -16.86
CA GLY A 145 -7.07 3.47 -15.66
C GLY A 145 -7.80 4.41 -14.72
N ARG A 146 -8.43 5.48 -15.26
CA ARG A 146 -9.26 6.40 -14.46
C ARG A 146 -10.45 5.69 -13.81
N GLN A 147 -11.10 4.78 -14.52
CA GLN A 147 -12.20 3.98 -13.95
C GLN A 147 -11.73 3.10 -12.79
N ARG A 148 -10.55 2.47 -12.91
CA ARG A 148 -9.97 1.67 -11.82
C ARG A 148 -9.58 2.53 -10.63
N LEU A 149 -8.95 3.69 -10.86
CA LEU A 149 -8.65 4.65 -9.80
C LEU A 149 -9.90 5.09 -9.05
N ALA A 150 -10.97 5.43 -9.75
CA ALA A 150 -12.24 5.83 -9.15
C ALA A 150 -12.87 4.69 -8.33
N LYS A 151 -12.87 3.47 -8.88
CA LYS A 151 -13.37 2.27 -8.19
C LYS A 151 -12.60 2.01 -6.89
N ASP A 152 -11.28 2.05 -6.95
CA ASP A 152 -10.43 1.74 -5.80
C ASP A 152 -10.38 2.91 -4.79
N LEU A 153 -10.63 4.15 -5.23
CA LEU A 153 -10.86 5.29 -4.33
C LEU A 153 -12.18 5.14 -3.54
N ASN A 154 -13.23 4.62 -4.19
CA ASN A 154 -14.48 4.28 -3.50
C ASN A 154 -14.26 3.12 -2.50
N LEU A 155 -13.49 2.10 -2.87
CA LEU A 155 -13.12 1.02 -1.95
C LEU A 155 -12.37 1.59 -0.73
N LEU A 156 -11.38 2.47 -0.94
CA LEU A 156 -10.63 3.14 0.12
C LEU A 156 -11.58 3.85 1.10
N ALA A 157 -12.53 4.60 0.58
CA ALA A 157 -13.53 5.30 1.40
C ALA A 157 -14.49 4.36 2.16
N ALA A 158 -14.69 3.13 1.66
CA ALA A 158 -15.57 2.12 2.24
C ALA A 158 -14.85 1.20 3.24
N THR A 159 -13.53 1.30 3.41
CA THR A 159 -12.80 0.44 4.36
C THR A 159 -13.29 0.69 5.79
N ALA A 160 -13.55 -0.39 6.52
CA ALA A 160 -14.12 -0.32 7.88
C ALA A 160 -13.37 -1.18 8.92
N GLY A 161 -12.29 -1.86 8.50
CA GLY A 161 -11.49 -2.76 9.34
C GLY A 161 -10.45 -3.49 8.50
N LEU A 162 -9.94 -4.60 8.99
CA LEU A 162 -9.03 -5.45 8.21
C LEU A 162 -9.74 -6.00 6.97
N PRO A 163 -9.02 -6.22 5.85
CA PRO A 163 -9.63 -6.77 4.65
C PRO A 163 -10.12 -8.20 4.86
N PRO A 164 -11.13 -8.65 4.09
CA PRO A 164 -11.60 -10.04 4.15
C PRO A 164 -10.46 -11.03 3.95
N GLY A 165 -10.42 -12.08 4.77
CA GLY A 165 -9.38 -13.10 4.72
C GLY A 165 -8.05 -12.69 5.37
N PHE A 166 -7.99 -11.56 6.08
CA PHE A 166 -6.76 -11.19 6.78
C PHE A 166 -6.38 -12.27 7.81
N PRO A 167 -5.14 -12.79 7.78
CA PRO A 167 -4.74 -13.93 8.61
C PRO A 167 -4.36 -13.48 10.03
N LEU A 168 -5.33 -13.47 10.94
CA LEU A 168 -5.14 -12.97 12.31
C LEU A 168 -4.09 -13.75 13.12
N GLN A 169 -3.71 -14.96 12.70
CA GLN A 169 -2.68 -15.78 13.33
C GLN A 169 -1.29 -15.60 12.70
N ALA A 170 -1.21 -14.87 11.59
CA ALA A 170 0.06 -14.60 10.93
C ALA A 170 0.95 -13.68 11.78
N ARG A 171 2.27 -13.77 11.57
CA ARG A 171 3.19 -12.76 12.08
C ARG A 171 2.99 -11.48 11.27
N VAL A 172 2.84 -10.35 11.95
CA VAL A 172 2.57 -9.06 11.29
C VAL A 172 3.63 -8.04 11.67
N LEU A 173 4.16 -7.34 10.66
CA LEU A 173 4.94 -6.12 10.84
C LEU A 173 4.14 -4.94 10.30
N ILE A 174 3.96 -3.91 11.12
CA ILE A 174 3.40 -2.61 10.71
C ILE A 174 4.55 -1.62 10.62
N VAL A 175 4.76 -1.02 9.44
CA VAL A 175 5.73 0.04 9.21
C VAL A 175 4.98 1.34 8.91
N GLU A 176 5.23 2.38 9.69
CA GLU A 176 4.59 3.69 9.56
C GLU A 176 5.62 4.78 9.30
N GLY A 177 5.28 5.76 8.48
CA GLY A 177 6.01 7.02 8.40
C GLY A 177 5.57 7.96 9.54
N GLY A 178 6.53 8.51 10.28
CA GLY A 178 6.24 9.44 11.36
C GLY A 178 5.53 10.71 10.89
N GLU A 179 5.82 11.15 9.66
CA GLU A 179 5.28 12.34 9.00
C GLU A 179 4.21 12.02 7.95
N ASP A 180 3.58 10.85 8.01
CA ASP A 180 2.54 10.45 7.05
C ASP A 180 1.35 11.42 7.07
N GLN A 181 1.13 12.11 5.95
CA GLN A 181 0.05 13.08 5.75
C GLN A 181 -1.18 12.49 5.03
N ILE A 182 -1.11 11.22 4.63
CA ILE A 182 -2.19 10.52 3.92
C ILE A 182 -3.03 9.69 4.88
N VAL A 183 -2.38 8.79 5.63
CA VAL A 183 -3.05 7.99 6.66
C VAL A 183 -3.00 8.72 7.99
N ASN A 184 -4.14 9.21 8.43
CA ASN A 184 -4.22 9.99 9.67
C ASN A 184 -3.89 9.15 10.90
N THR A 185 -3.48 9.83 11.97
CA THR A 185 -3.06 9.19 13.23
C THR A 185 -4.14 8.27 13.82
N GLN A 186 -5.43 8.64 13.71
CA GLN A 186 -6.52 7.81 14.23
C GLN A 186 -6.64 6.48 13.48
N ALA A 187 -6.49 6.48 12.16
CA ALA A 187 -6.51 5.25 11.34
C ALA A 187 -5.31 4.34 11.67
N ARG A 188 -4.12 4.93 11.88
CA ARG A 188 -2.92 4.20 12.31
C ARG A 188 -3.11 3.56 13.69
N HIS A 189 -3.62 4.32 14.66
CA HIS A 189 -3.96 3.78 16.00
C HIS A 189 -4.99 2.66 15.92
N GLN A 190 -6.03 2.81 15.08
CA GLN A 190 -7.03 1.77 14.89
C GLN A 190 -6.41 0.48 14.34
N LEU A 191 -5.51 0.58 13.35
CA LEU A 191 -4.82 -0.60 12.80
C LEU A 191 -4.03 -1.34 13.89
N ARG A 192 -3.26 -0.62 14.70
CA ARG A 192 -2.51 -1.21 15.82
C ARG A 192 -3.42 -1.87 16.85
N ASN A 193 -4.58 -1.29 17.14
CA ASN A 193 -5.55 -1.89 18.05
C ASN A 193 -6.20 -3.17 17.48
N LEU A 194 -6.37 -3.24 16.15
CA LEU A 194 -6.87 -4.45 15.49
C LEU A 194 -5.82 -5.57 15.44
N LEU A 195 -4.54 -5.23 15.56
CA LEU A 195 -3.40 -6.15 15.47
C LEU A 195 -2.45 -5.98 16.67
N PRO A 196 -2.90 -6.26 17.90
CA PRO A 196 -2.13 -5.96 19.11
C PRO A 196 -0.85 -6.79 19.27
N ALA A 197 -0.74 -7.92 18.56
CA ALA A 197 0.44 -8.77 18.53
C ALA A 197 1.44 -8.41 17.41
N ALA A 198 1.14 -7.39 16.59
CA ALA A 198 2.02 -6.99 15.51
C ALA A 198 3.30 -6.29 16.03
N ASP A 199 4.41 -6.57 15.37
CA ASP A 199 5.61 -5.77 15.49
C ASP A 199 5.37 -4.40 14.86
N ASN A 200 5.81 -3.32 15.49
CA ASN A 200 5.57 -1.96 15.01
C ASN A 200 6.91 -1.22 14.82
N LEU A 201 7.05 -0.61 13.65
CA LEU A 201 8.18 0.23 13.29
C LEU A 201 7.69 1.60 12.81
N VAL A 202 8.19 2.66 13.42
CA VAL A 202 7.95 4.04 12.97
C VAL A 202 9.25 4.61 12.42
N LEU A 203 9.24 5.02 11.16
CA LEU A 203 10.36 5.70 10.51
C LEU A 203 10.22 7.21 10.74
N ALA A 204 11.05 7.77 11.61
CA ALA A 204 11.04 9.19 11.93
C ALA A 204 11.42 10.04 10.70
N GLY A 205 10.77 11.19 10.52
CA GLY A 205 11.03 12.10 9.41
C GLY A 205 10.64 11.56 8.03
N VAL A 206 9.83 10.50 7.96
CA VAL A 206 9.44 9.82 6.71
C VAL A 206 7.92 9.91 6.54
N GLY A 207 7.48 10.14 5.31
CA GLY A 207 6.06 10.24 4.97
C GLY A 207 5.43 8.93 4.51
N HIS A 208 4.28 9.05 3.82
CA HIS A 208 3.45 7.92 3.40
C HIS A 208 4.15 6.95 2.44
N CYS A 209 4.97 7.46 1.51
CA CYS A 209 5.71 6.62 0.57
C CYS A 209 6.92 5.91 1.19
N LEU A 210 7.18 6.09 2.48
CA LEU A 210 8.26 5.45 3.24
C LEU A 210 9.63 5.57 2.56
N LEU A 211 9.92 6.74 1.98
CA LEU A 211 11.17 7.03 1.28
C LEU A 211 12.34 7.11 2.28
N SER A 212 12.86 5.96 2.65
CA SER A 212 13.97 5.80 3.59
C SER A 212 14.92 4.69 3.15
N PRO A 213 16.24 4.92 3.16
CA PRO A 213 17.21 3.86 2.86
C PRO A 213 17.18 2.72 3.91
N ALA A 214 16.64 2.97 5.09
CA ALA A 214 16.51 1.96 6.14
C ALA A 214 15.32 1.00 5.90
N LEU A 215 14.34 1.35 5.05
CA LEU A 215 13.12 0.57 4.89
C LEU A 215 13.41 -0.87 4.43
N VAL A 216 14.11 -1.03 3.31
CA VAL A 216 14.36 -2.35 2.72
C VAL A 216 15.20 -3.24 3.63
N PRO A 217 16.35 -2.78 4.18
CA PRO A 217 17.13 -3.60 5.11
C PRO A 217 16.34 -4.04 6.34
N THR A 218 15.56 -3.13 6.94
CA THR A 218 14.79 -3.43 8.15
C THR A 218 13.68 -4.45 7.88
N VAL A 219 12.94 -4.28 6.79
CA VAL A 219 11.89 -5.24 6.40
C VAL A 219 12.48 -6.61 6.09
N CYS A 220 13.58 -6.66 5.31
CA CYS A 220 14.25 -7.93 5.01
C CYS A 220 14.79 -8.61 6.28
N GLY A 221 15.40 -7.87 7.19
CA GLY A 221 15.88 -8.41 8.47
C GLY A 221 14.75 -8.98 9.33
N TRP A 222 13.58 -8.32 9.37
CA TRP A 222 12.42 -8.86 10.06
C TRP A 222 11.91 -10.16 9.41
N ILE A 223 11.89 -10.22 8.09
CA ILE A 223 11.47 -11.43 7.35
C ILE A 223 12.43 -12.59 7.59
N GLU A 224 13.74 -12.34 7.63
CA GLU A 224 14.76 -13.35 7.91
C GLU A 224 14.71 -13.89 9.34
N GLY A 225 14.16 -13.12 10.27
CA GLY A 225 13.90 -13.52 11.66
C GLY A 225 12.62 -14.33 11.88
N LEU A 226 11.83 -14.61 10.82
CA LEU A 226 10.64 -15.45 10.91
C LEU A 226 11.05 -16.93 11.13
N PRO A 227 10.27 -17.68 11.94
CA PRO A 227 10.55 -19.08 12.25
C PRO A 227 10.45 -20.01 11.04
#